data_be7d59103949ec1270a6cfe3622c66c3
#
_entry.id   be7d59103949ec1270a6cfe3622c66c3
#
_cell.length_a   1.000
_cell.length_b   1.000
_cell.length_c   1.000
_cell.angle_alpha   90.00
_cell.angle_beta   90.00
_cell.angle_gamma   90.00
#
_symmetry.space_group_name_H-M   'P 1'
#
loop_
_entity.id
_entity.type
_entity.pdbx_description
1 polymer ?
#
loop_
_entity_poly.entity_id
_entity_poly.type
_entity_poly.pdbx_seq_one_letter_code
_entity_poly.pdbx_strand_id
1 'polypeptide(L)'
;MQQPSTDVSRHAGLLAYQLDGVCSQIRDALLSGPLRFGELAELVPGIATNVLSQRLKRLEADRLIVSTAYSARPPRFSYELTQAGRELAGVLALLAQWGATAGGGEGVRHSACGTPLEPRWWCPTCDRPVDDPDDEGELRFV
;
A
#
# COMPACT_ATOMS: atom_id res chain seq x y z
N MET A 1 13.45 -21.67 -22.97
CA MET A 1 12.34 -21.98 -22.05
C MET A 1 12.64 -21.32 -20.73
N GLN A 2 12.11 -20.13 -20.54
CA GLN A 2 12.41 -19.25 -19.40
C GLN A 2 11.48 -19.60 -18.23
N GLN A 3 12.04 -19.88 -17.08
CA GLN A 3 11.27 -20.20 -15.86
C GLN A 3 10.74 -18.88 -15.21
N PRO A 4 9.43 -18.67 -15.13
CA PRO A 4 8.86 -17.51 -14.44
C PRO A 4 8.60 -17.74 -12.94
N SER A 5 9.19 -18.76 -12.31
CA SER A 5 8.68 -19.27 -11.03
C SER A 5 9.27 -18.64 -9.75
N THR A 6 10.36 -17.88 -9.82
CA THR A 6 10.99 -17.33 -8.61
C THR A 6 10.40 -15.96 -8.20
N ASP A 7 9.91 -15.21 -9.15
CA ASP A 7 9.43 -13.84 -8.95
C ASP A 7 8.00 -13.81 -8.38
N VAL A 8 7.12 -14.66 -8.86
CA VAL A 8 5.72 -14.73 -8.39
C VAL A 8 5.62 -15.16 -6.93
N SER A 9 6.43 -16.13 -6.49
CA SER A 9 6.42 -16.56 -5.08
C SER A 9 6.94 -15.48 -4.14
N ARG A 10 7.91 -14.68 -4.60
CA ARG A 10 8.45 -13.56 -3.83
C ARG A 10 7.42 -12.44 -3.69
N HIS A 11 6.69 -12.12 -4.76
CA HIS A 11 5.62 -11.14 -4.75
C HIS A 11 4.41 -11.60 -3.93
N ALA A 12 4.05 -12.88 -3.98
CA ALA A 12 2.99 -13.45 -3.16
C ALA A 12 3.32 -13.36 -1.66
N GLY A 13 4.56 -13.67 -1.27
CA GLY A 13 5.02 -13.52 0.10
C GLY A 13 5.03 -12.06 0.57
N LEU A 14 5.42 -11.13 -0.31
CA LEU A 14 5.37 -9.70 -0.06
C LEU A 14 3.93 -9.23 0.18
N LEU A 15 2.99 -9.62 -0.70
CA LEU A 15 1.58 -9.26 -0.57
C LEU A 15 0.97 -9.81 0.72
N ALA A 16 1.22 -11.07 1.06
CA ALA A 16 0.71 -11.66 2.31
C ALA A 16 1.20 -10.89 3.55
N TYR A 17 2.47 -10.48 3.56
CA TYR A 17 3.04 -9.66 4.62
C TYR A 17 2.44 -8.25 4.67
N GLN A 18 2.16 -7.64 3.53
CA GLN A 18 1.57 -6.30 3.43
C GLN A 18 0.08 -6.27 3.79
N LEU A 19 -0.60 -7.41 3.71
CA LEU A 19 -1.98 -7.57 4.17
C LEU A 19 -2.08 -7.77 5.70
N ASP A 20 -0.94 -7.93 6.39
CA ASP A 20 -0.91 -7.89 7.86
C ASP A 20 -1.42 -6.52 8.35
N GLY A 21 -2.39 -6.55 9.26
CA GLY A 21 -3.04 -5.34 9.78
C GLY A 21 -2.08 -4.28 10.31
N VAL A 22 -0.95 -4.68 10.89
CA VAL A 22 0.08 -3.77 11.40
C VAL A 22 0.80 -3.05 10.28
N CYS A 23 1.21 -3.76 9.22
CA CYS A 23 1.86 -3.14 8.06
C CYS A 23 0.92 -2.21 7.32
N SER A 24 -0.36 -2.56 7.24
CA SER A 24 -1.40 -1.69 6.68
C SER A 24 -1.52 -0.39 7.47
N GLN A 25 -1.60 -0.44 8.80
CA GLN A 25 -1.70 0.74 9.66
C GLN A 25 -0.47 1.64 9.55
N ILE A 26 0.74 1.09 9.53
CA ILE A 26 1.99 1.86 9.33
C ILE A 26 1.95 2.58 7.99
N ARG A 27 1.59 1.88 6.93
CA ARG A 27 1.52 2.47 5.58
C ARG A 27 0.47 3.57 5.51
N ASP A 28 -0.72 3.34 6.04
CA ASP A 28 -1.82 4.31 6.02
C ASP A 28 -1.46 5.58 6.80
N ALA A 29 -0.75 5.44 7.93
CA ALA A 29 -0.19 6.58 8.66
C ALA A 29 0.81 7.38 7.79
N LEU A 30 1.68 6.70 7.04
CA LEU A 30 2.70 7.33 6.19
C LEU A 30 2.15 7.94 4.89
N LEU A 31 0.89 7.67 4.52
CA LEU A 31 0.26 8.31 3.36
C LEU A 31 0.12 9.84 3.53
N SER A 32 -0.01 10.30 4.76
CA SER A 32 -0.12 11.74 5.06
C SER A 32 1.23 12.48 5.01
N GLY A 33 2.34 11.77 4.96
CA GLY A 33 3.69 12.33 4.88
C GLY A 33 4.70 11.63 5.78
N PRO A 34 5.94 12.16 5.87
CA PRO A 34 6.99 11.58 6.70
C PRO A 34 6.63 11.63 8.19
N LEU A 35 6.87 10.54 8.91
CA LEU A 35 6.64 10.41 10.33
C LEU A 35 7.88 9.89 11.06
N ARG A 36 8.05 10.33 12.30
CA ARG A 36 9.09 9.84 13.20
C ARG A 36 8.64 8.55 13.88
N PHE A 37 9.59 7.79 14.40
CA PHE A 37 9.31 6.54 15.11
C PHE A 37 8.27 6.70 16.24
N GLY A 38 8.40 7.74 17.06
CA GLY A 38 7.46 8.01 18.15
C GLY A 38 6.05 8.31 17.65
N GLU A 39 5.92 9.10 16.58
CA GLU A 39 4.63 9.44 15.95
C GLU A 39 3.95 8.18 15.38
N LEU A 40 4.71 7.30 14.74
CA LEU A 40 4.20 6.02 14.27
C LEU A 40 3.75 5.11 15.43
N ALA A 41 4.47 5.10 16.53
CA ALA A 41 4.10 4.32 17.71
C ALA A 41 2.78 4.81 18.35
N GLU A 42 2.51 6.11 18.27
CA GLU A 42 1.25 6.70 18.75
C GLU A 42 0.07 6.43 17.81
N LEU A 43 0.32 6.45 16.48
CA LEU A 43 -0.71 6.26 15.47
C LEU A 43 -1.11 4.79 15.26
N VAL A 44 -0.27 3.83 15.67
CA VAL A 44 -0.55 2.40 15.58
C VAL A 44 -0.84 1.84 16.98
N PRO A 45 -2.10 1.83 17.41
CA PRO A 45 -2.46 1.49 18.78
C PRO A 45 -2.02 0.07 19.18
N GLY A 46 -1.41 -0.04 20.36
CA GLY A 46 -1.04 -1.33 20.93
C GLY A 46 0.17 -2.02 20.32
N ILE A 47 0.89 -1.35 19.41
CA ILE A 47 2.09 -1.93 18.83
C ILE A 47 3.26 -1.88 19.82
N ALA A 48 3.91 -3.03 20.04
CA ALA A 48 5.14 -3.07 20.82
C ALA A 48 6.30 -2.45 20.02
N THR A 49 7.18 -1.69 20.67
CA THR A 49 8.30 -0.96 20.06
C THR A 49 9.22 -1.86 19.21
N ASN A 50 9.48 -3.08 19.68
CA ASN A 50 10.28 -4.06 18.95
C ASN A 50 9.57 -4.54 17.67
N VAL A 51 8.26 -4.72 17.72
CA VAL A 51 7.45 -5.12 16.56
C VAL A 51 7.44 -4.00 15.52
N LEU A 52 7.18 -2.75 15.92
CA LEU A 52 7.25 -1.60 15.03
C LEU A 52 8.63 -1.49 14.36
N SER A 53 9.70 -1.61 15.14
CA SER A 53 11.08 -1.57 14.62
C SER A 53 11.34 -2.68 13.59
N GLN A 54 10.88 -3.90 13.84
CA GLN A 54 11.02 -5.01 12.89
C GLN A 54 10.21 -4.79 11.61
N ARG A 55 8.98 -4.27 11.73
CA ARG A 55 8.12 -3.97 10.58
C ARG A 55 8.71 -2.88 9.70
N LEU A 56 9.22 -1.79 10.30
CA LEU A 56 9.87 -0.72 9.55
C LEU A 56 11.12 -1.21 8.80
N LYS A 57 11.98 -2.00 9.45
CA LYS A 57 13.14 -2.61 8.80
C LYS A 57 12.74 -3.49 7.61
N ARG A 58 11.66 -4.25 7.74
CA ARG A 58 11.18 -5.10 6.65
C ARG A 58 10.63 -4.27 5.49
N LEU A 59 9.80 -3.25 5.78
CA LEU A 59 9.28 -2.34 4.76
C LEU A 59 10.40 -1.60 4.02
N GLU A 60 11.47 -1.23 4.72
CA GLU A 60 12.66 -0.60 4.13
C GLU A 60 13.45 -1.59 3.26
N ALA A 61 13.64 -2.84 3.72
CA ALA A 61 14.27 -3.90 2.93
C ALA A 61 13.50 -4.22 1.64
N ASP A 62 12.17 -4.16 1.70
CA ASP A 62 11.27 -4.33 0.56
C ASP A 62 11.17 -3.04 -0.30
N ARG A 63 11.90 -1.97 0.05
CA ARG A 63 11.92 -0.68 -0.64
C ARG A 63 10.57 0.04 -0.73
N LEU A 64 9.69 -0.21 0.21
CA LEU A 64 8.38 0.44 0.29
C LEU A 64 8.41 1.72 1.11
N ILE A 65 9.35 1.83 2.03
CA ILE A 65 9.67 3.04 2.78
C ILE A 65 11.15 3.36 2.68
N VAL A 66 11.49 4.59 2.98
CA VAL A 66 12.86 5.07 3.18
C VAL A 66 12.95 5.74 4.53
N SER A 67 14.07 5.54 5.23
CA SER A 67 14.39 6.23 6.46
C SER A 67 15.41 7.33 6.21
N THR A 68 15.17 8.52 6.78
CA THR A 68 16.09 9.66 6.73
C THR A 68 16.49 10.06 8.13
N ALA A 69 17.78 10.09 8.40
CA ALA A 69 18.29 10.55 9.68
C ALA A 69 18.14 12.07 9.81
N TYR A 70 17.44 12.50 10.85
CA TYR A 70 17.31 13.94 11.18
C TYR A 70 18.13 14.37 12.41
N SER A 71 18.73 13.41 13.13
CA SER A 71 19.67 13.63 14.24
C SER A 71 20.76 12.57 14.21
N ALA A 72 21.99 13.00 14.42
CA ALA A 72 23.15 12.11 14.44
C ALA A 72 23.46 11.56 15.85
N ARG A 73 23.12 12.31 16.91
CA ARG A 73 23.44 11.94 18.29
C ARG A 73 22.31 12.37 19.25
N PRO A 74 21.50 11.45 19.77
CA PRO A 74 21.36 10.03 19.33
C PRO A 74 20.79 9.93 17.91
N PRO A 75 21.06 8.83 17.17
CA PRO A 75 20.49 8.65 15.83
C PRO A 75 18.97 8.60 15.89
N ARG A 76 18.31 9.47 15.12
CA ARG A 76 16.85 9.52 15.01
C ARG A 76 16.46 9.58 13.55
N PHE A 77 15.42 8.84 13.20
CA PHE A 77 14.95 8.67 11.83
C PHE A 77 13.51 9.12 11.66
N SER A 78 13.22 9.69 10.50
CA SER A 78 11.88 9.82 9.96
C SER A 78 11.71 8.83 8.81
N TYR A 79 10.50 8.32 8.65
CA TYR A 79 10.14 7.31 7.65
C TYR A 79 9.16 7.91 6.67
N GLU A 80 9.30 7.55 5.41
CA GLU A 80 8.45 8.04 4.32
C GLU A 80 8.20 6.92 3.32
N LEU A 81 7.00 6.89 2.69
CA LEU A 81 6.71 5.97 1.60
C LEU A 81 7.53 6.32 0.35
N THR A 82 8.14 5.31 -0.25
CA THR A 82 8.69 5.43 -1.60
C THR A 82 7.57 5.52 -2.63
N GLN A 83 7.92 5.77 -3.90
CA GLN A 83 6.96 5.69 -5.00
C GLN A 83 6.29 4.31 -5.05
N ALA A 84 7.08 3.23 -4.98
CA ALA A 84 6.56 1.86 -4.94
C ALA A 84 5.63 1.61 -3.73
N GLY A 85 5.95 2.19 -2.58
CA GLY A 85 5.09 2.11 -1.38
C GLY A 85 3.74 2.78 -1.58
N ARG A 86 3.70 3.94 -2.24
CA ARG A 86 2.46 4.65 -2.58
C ARG A 86 1.62 3.87 -3.60
N GLU A 87 2.25 3.34 -4.63
CA GLU A 87 1.59 2.52 -5.66
C GLU A 87 0.97 1.26 -5.05
N LEU A 88 1.71 0.56 -4.18
CA LEU A 88 1.20 -0.61 -3.47
C LEU A 88 0.00 -0.24 -2.55
N ALA A 89 0.01 0.94 -1.94
CA ALA A 89 -1.12 1.40 -1.14
C ALA A 89 -2.42 1.45 -1.95
N GLY A 90 -2.35 1.92 -3.21
CA GLY A 90 -3.48 1.93 -4.14
C GLY A 90 -4.01 0.52 -4.43
N VAL A 91 -3.11 -0.43 -4.72
CA VAL A 91 -3.48 -1.83 -4.98
C VAL A 91 -4.17 -2.46 -3.77
N LEU A 92 -3.65 -2.21 -2.57
CA LEU A 92 -4.22 -2.75 -1.34
C LEU A 92 -5.57 -2.12 -0.99
N ALA A 93 -5.77 -0.85 -1.30
CA ALA A 93 -7.07 -0.20 -1.19
C ALA A 93 -8.12 -0.83 -2.12
N LEU A 94 -7.73 -1.19 -3.36
CA LEU A 94 -8.60 -1.91 -4.29
C LEU A 94 -8.95 -3.31 -3.78
N LEU A 95 -8.00 -4.03 -3.19
CA LEU A 95 -8.24 -5.34 -2.58
C LEU A 95 -9.18 -5.23 -1.37
N ALA A 96 -9.00 -4.23 -0.53
CA ALA A 96 -9.88 -3.95 0.60
C ALA A 96 -11.31 -3.62 0.14
N GLN A 97 -11.44 -2.80 -0.91
CA GLN A 97 -12.70 -2.48 -1.57
C GLN A 97 -13.42 -3.75 -2.06
N TRP A 98 -12.69 -4.61 -2.79
CA TRP A 98 -13.24 -5.87 -3.30
C TRP A 98 -13.70 -6.79 -2.15
N GLY A 99 -12.87 -6.94 -1.11
CA GLY A 99 -13.20 -7.77 0.06
C GLY A 99 -14.41 -7.25 0.83
N ALA A 100 -14.53 -5.94 0.99
CA ALA A 100 -15.70 -5.32 1.63
C ALA A 100 -16.97 -5.59 0.82
N THR A 101 -16.93 -5.39 -0.50
CA THR A 101 -18.08 -5.62 -1.40
C THR A 101 -18.48 -7.09 -1.41
N ALA A 102 -17.53 -8.02 -1.53
CA ALA A 102 -17.77 -9.46 -1.51
C ALA A 102 -18.34 -9.96 -0.16
N GLY A 103 -17.94 -9.32 0.95
CA GLY A 103 -18.42 -9.62 2.29
C GLY A 103 -19.72 -8.91 2.69
N GLY A 104 -20.34 -8.13 1.81
CA GLY A 104 -21.55 -7.34 2.10
C GLY A 104 -21.29 -6.13 3.00
N GLY A 105 -20.03 -5.70 3.14
CA GLY A 105 -19.64 -4.51 3.88
C GLY A 105 -19.60 -3.23 3.05
N GLU A 106 -19.26 -2.13 3.70
CA GLU A 106 -19.08 -0.84 3.04
C GLU A 106 -17.68 -0.74 2.41
N GLY A 107 -17.63 -0.36 1.14
CA GLY A 107 -16.38 -0.11 0.43
C GLY A 107 -15.71 1.23 0.83
N VAL A 108 -14.63 1.56 0.16
CA VAL A 108 -13.89 2.83 0.35
C VAL A 108 -14.76 4.01 -0.07
N ARG A 109 -14.80 5.05 0.76
CA ARG A 109 -15.58 6.27 0.52
C ARG A 109 -14.67 7.48 0.34
N HIS A 110 -15.10 8.42 -0.50
CA HIS A 110 -14.41 9.70 -0.64
C HIS A 110 -14.58 10.53 0.64
N SER A 111 -13.47 10.91 1.28
CA SER A 111 -13.49 11.59 2.57
C SER A 111 -14.19 12.95 2.55
N ALA A 112 -14.20 13.64 1.40
CA ALA A 112 -14.81 14.97 1.29
C ALA A 112 -16.34 14.96 1.14
N CYS A 113 -16.93 13.92 0.51
CA CYS A 113 -18.37 13.88 0.22
C CYS A 113 -19.07 12.61 0.70
N GLY A 114 -18.33 11.62 1.23
CA GLY A 114 -18.88 10.35 1.72
C GLY A 114 -19.36 9.39 0.61
N THR A 115 -19.21 9.75 -0.67
CA THR A 115 -19.63 8.92 -1.79
C THR A 115 -18.77 7.66 -1.88
N PRO A 116 -19.35 6.45 -2.09
CA PRO A 116 -18.59 5.25 -2.37
C PRO A 116 -17.72 5.43 -3.62
N LEU A 117 -16.47 4.99 -3.55
CA LEU A 117 -15.55 5.03 -4.67
C LEU A 117 -15.70 3.75 -5.50
N GLU A 118 -15.65 3.89 -6.82
CA GLU A 118 -15.64 2.80 -7.78
C GLU A 118 -14.25 2.70 -8.43
N PRO A 119 -13.62 1.52 -8.43
CA PRO A 119 -12.37 1.35 -9.17
C PRO A 119 -12.65 1.34 -10.67
N ARG A 120 -11.90 2.12 -11.44
CA ARG A 120 -11.97 2.16 -12.89
C ARG A 120 -10.59 2.15 -13.50
N TRP A 121 -10.44 1.43 -14.61
CA TRP A 121 -9.24 1.50 -15.41
C TRP A 121 -9.26 2.77 -16.26
N TRP A 122 -8.14 3.48 -16.28
CA TRP A 122 -8.00 4.69 -17.10
C TRP A 122 -6.94 4.47 -18.17
N CYS A 123 -7.27 4.73 -19.43
CA CYS A 123 -6.29 4.71 -20.51
C CYS A 123 -5.73 6.13 -20.73
N PRO A 124 -4.45 6.40 -20.43
CA PRO A 124 -3.88 7.74 -20.59
C PRO A 124 -3.73 8.17 -22.06
N THR A 125 -3.66 7.22 -22.99
CA THR A 125 -3.57 7.49 -24.42
C THR A 125 -4.91 7.90 -25.03
N CYS A 126 -5.98 7.21 -24.63
CA CYS A 126 -7.35 7.50 -25.10
C CYS A 126 -8.03 8.57 -24.27
N ASP A 127 -7.45 8.94 -23.12
CA ASP A 127 -7.97 9.92 -22.14
C ASP A 127 -9.42 9.61 -21.71
N ARG A 128 -9.71 8.32 -21.44
CA ARG A 128 -11.03 7.84 -21.01
C ARG A 128 -10.93 6.63 -20.08
N PRO A 129 -11.97 6.39 -19.25
CA PRO A 129 -12.10 5.14 -18.52
C PRO A 129 -12.29 3.96 -19.49
N VAL A 130 -11.83 2.79 -19.09
CA VAL A 130 -12.00 1.51 -19.78
C VAL A 130 -12.92 0.66 -18.92
N ASP A 131 -14.21 0.68 -19.23
CA ASP A 131 -15.25 0.17 -18.32
C ASP A 131 -15.81 -1.20 -18.72
N ASP A 132 -15.56 -1.70 -19.96
CA ASP A 132 -16.26 -2.88 -20.46
C ASP A 132 -15.35 -3.76 -21.33
N PRO A 133 -15.42 -5.10 -21.16
CA PRO A 133 -14.79 -6.04 -22.08
C PRO A 133 -15.38 -5.98 -23.51
N ASP A 134 -16.56 -5.38 -23.70
CA ASP A 134 -17.20 -5.19 -25.00
C ASP A 134 -16.80 -3.89 -25.73
N ASP A 135 -16.09 -2.98 -25.07
CA ASP A 135 -15.44 -1.86 -25.75
C ASP A 135 -14.22 -2.41 -26.51
N GLU A 136 -14.12 -2.20 -27.82
CA GLU A 136 -13.16 -2.80 -28.80
C GLU A 136 -11.65 -2.83 -28.39
N GLY A 137 -11.36 -2.88 -27.11
CA GLY A 137 -10.08 -2.94 -26.47
C GLY A 137 -10.02 -4.02 -25.40
N GLU A 138 -9.69 -5.24 -25.81
CA GLU A 138 -9.43 -6.35 -24.90
C GLU A 138 -8.34 -5.97 -23.88
N LEU A 139 -8.64 -6.04 -22.59
CA LEU A 139 -7.65 -5.92 -21.53
C LEU A 139 -6.67 -7.09 -21.63
N ARG A 140 -5.45 -6.79 -22.09
CA ARG A 140 -4.37 -7.79 -22.14
C ARG A 140 -3.49 -7.62 -20.91
N PHE A 141 -3.45 -8.65 -20.08
CA PHE A 141 -2.45 -8.77 -19.03
C PHE A 141 -1.15 -9.30 -19.65
N VAL A 142 -0.08 -8.52 -19.54
CA VAL A 142 1.26 -8.84 -20.08
C VAL A 142 2.11 -9.49 -18.99
#